data_791368e556d86492f7786b06bdb76027
#
_entry.id   791368e556d86492f7786b06bdb76027
#
_cell.length_a   1.000
_cell.length_b   1.000
_cell.length_c   1.000
_cell.angle_alpha   90.00
_cell.angle_beta   90.00
_cell.angle_gamma   90.00
#
_symmetry.space_group_name_H-M   'P 1'
#
loop_
_entity.id
_entity.type
_entity.pdbx_description
1 polymer ?
#
loop_
_entity_poly.entity_id
_entity_poly.type
_entity_poly.pdbx_seq_one_letter_code
_entity_poly.pdbx_strand_id
1 'polypeptide(L)'
;MVLLGAGYVGTAAAVTNKVPDGTKVAGVDVSGMSSTKAADAVEKHTSGLLSRPVTVNADGKSITLDPAKSGLSLDADQGVDGLTGFSLSPTVVKEHLFGVTRNRPLKAKADLDKLAAAITAAGGTFKGSATNGSVRFDNGKVVVTRSTDGTGIQADAAARQIAAGWPAKTSFTATIGHVEAPLTNAGLDAFVRDFANPAMSGPLKIKVGDKVAELTPQDVCEFLSAKVTDGKIAPVIDEAKLKSALDSFAKTFA
;
A
#
# COMPACT_ATOMS: atom_id res chain seq x y z
N MET A 1 -0.62 -13.71 61.33
CA MET A 1 0.07 -13.71 59.99
C MET A 1 -0.82 -13.28 58.81
N VAL A 2 -2.14 -13.13 59.01
CA VAL A 2 -3.10 -12.75 57.94
C VAL A 2 -3.12 -11.24 57.62
N LEU A 3 -2.78 -10.38 58.60
CA LEU A 3 -2.81 -8.92 58.40
C LEU A 3 -1.71 -8.35 57.47
N LEU A 4 -0.57 -9.03 57.35
CA LEU A 4 0.50 -8.62 56.45
C LEU A 4 0.17 -8.92 54.97
N GLY A 5 -0.59 -9.96 54.69
CA GLY A 5 -1.04 -10.33 53.36
C GLY A 5 -2.07 -9.36 52.78
N ALA A 6 -3.03 -8.91 53.59
CA ALA A 6 -4.05 -7.96 53.11
C ALA A 6 -3.46 -6.58 52.80
N GLY A 7 -2.47 -6.12 53.58
CA GLY A 7 -1.75 -4.89 53.30
C GLY A 7 -0.96 -4.94 51.99
N TYR A 8 -0.28 -6.06 51.72
CA TYR A 8 0.49 -6.24 50.47
C TYR A 8 -0.43 -6.27 49.23
N VAL A 9 -1.55 -7.01 49.29
CA VAL A 9 -2.50 -7.07 48.16
C VAL A 9 -3.13 -5.71 47.91
N GLY A 10 -3.53 -4.97 48.95
CA GLY A 10 -4.10 -3.62 48.81
C GLY A 10 -3.09 -2.63 48.21
N THR A 11 -1.85 -2.67 48.65
CA THR A 11 -0.78 -1.83 48.08
C THR A 11 -0.47 -2.21 46.64
N ALA A 12 -0.36 -3.50 46.33
CA ALA A 12 -0.15 -4.00 45.00
C ALA A 12 -1.26 -3.53 44.04
N ALA A 13 -2.53 -3.63 44.42
CA ALA A 13 -3.65 -3.17 43.61
C ALA A 13 -3.63 -1.64 43.38
N ALA A 14 -3.26 -0.86 44.39
CA ALA A 14 -3.22 0.60 44.28
C ALA A 14 -2.10 1.11 43.38
N VAL A 15 -0.90 0.50 43.42
CA VAL A 15 0.26 0.99 42.69
C VAL A 15 0.35 0.44 41.27
N THR A 16 -0.09 -0.81 41.04
CA THR A 16 0.06 -1.44 39.70
C THR A 16 -0.96 -0.96 38.65
N ASN A 17 -1.96 -0.16 39.06
CA ASN A 17 -2.89 0.49 38.12
C ASN A 17 -2.32 1.72 37.41
N LYS A 18 -1.11 2.15 37.80
CA LYS A 18 -0.40 3.28 37.19
C LYS A 18 0.92 2.80 36.60
N VAL A 19 1.38 3.51 35.57
CA VAL A 19 2.70 3.25 35.00
C VAL A 19 3.79 3.58 36.02
N PRO A 20 4.81 2.73 36.21
CA PRO A 20 5.92 3.02 37.12
C PRO A 20 6.64 4.32 36.80
N ASP A 21 7.10 5.02 37.84
CA ASP A 21 7.89 6.25 37.65
C ASP A 21 9.19 5.97 36.87
N GLY A 22 9.62 6.94 36.07
CA GLY A 22 10.81 6.82 35.20
C GLY A 22 10.58 6.04 33.91
N THR A 23 9.31 5.70 33.60
CA THR A 23 8.94 5.01 32.36
C THR A 23 8.67 6.00 31.22
N LYS A 24 9.35 5.81 30.10
CA LYS A 24 9.09 6.52 28.85
C LYS A 24 8.66 5.56 27.76
N VAL A 25 7.76 5.99 26.89
CA VAL A 25 7.35 5.28 25.67
C VAL A 25 7.57 6.19 24.48
N ALA A 26 8.39 5.77 23.55
CA ALA A 26 8.82 6.58 22.40
C ALA A 26 9.39 7.97 22.81
N GLY A 27 10.05 8.06 23.95
CA GLY A 27 10.55 9.32 24.50
C GLY A 27 9.55 10.14 25.30
N VAL A 28 8.25 9.81 25.25
CA VAL A 28 7.18 10.44 26.05
C VAL A 28 7.23 9.91 27.46
N ASP A 29 7.32 10.79 28.44
CA ASP A 29 7.21 10.42 29.86
C ASP A 29 5.75 10.08 30.19
N VAL A 30 5.52 8.84 30.59
CA VAL A 30 4.19 8.31 30.92
C VAL A 30 4.10 7.91 32.42
N SER A 31 5.09 8.30 33.21
CA SER A 31 5.18 8.00 34.63
C SER A 31 3.91 8.39 35.40
N GLY A 32 3.44 7.52 36.25
CA GLY A 32 2.26 7.73 37.11
C GLY A 32 0.92 7.83 36.38
N MET A 33 0.88 7.70 35.04
CA MET A 33 -0.34 7.74 34.24
C MET A 33 -1.11 6.42 34.34
N SER A 34 -2.44 6.48 34.14
CA SER A 34 -3.22 5.27 33.84
C SER A 34 -2.89 4.80 32.41
N SER A 35 -3.19 3.54 32.09
CA SER A 35 -2.97 2.97 30.75
C SER A 35 -3.59 3.85 29.65
N THR A 36 -4.84 4.27 29.82
CA THR A 36 -5.55 5.13 28.87
C THR A 36 -4.84 6.49 28.66
N LYS A 37 -4.50 7.18 29.77
CA LYS A 37 -3.79 8.47 29.67
C LYS A 37 -2.41 8.34 29.05
N ALA A 38 -1.73 7.25 29.31
CA ALA A 38 -0.43 6.96 28.72
C ALA A 38 -0.57 6.69 27.20
N ALA A 39 -1.59 5.92 26.79
CA ALA A 39 -1.90 5.69 25.38
C ALA A 39 -2.24 7.00 24.65
N ASP A 40 -3.11 7.83 25.22
CA ASP A 40 -3.49 9.14 24.67
C ASP A 40 -2.26 10.06 24.49
N ALA A 41 -1.37 10.10 25.49
CA ALA A 41 -0.16 10.91 25.45
C ALA A 41 0.82 10.41 24.38
N VAL A 42 0.97 9.09 24.23
CA VAL A 42 1.77 8.47 23.19
C VAL A 42 1.14 8.69 21.82
N GLU A 43 -0.17 8.52 21.67
CA GLU A 43 -0.90 8.75 20.42
C GLU A 43 -0.73 10.20 19.94
N LYS A 44 -0.89 11.18 20.82
CA LYS A 44 -0.66 12.59 20.50
C LYS A 44 0.77 12.85 20.01
N HIS A 45 1.75 12.20 20.58
CA HIS A 45 3.14 12.29 20.12
C HIS A 45 3.33 11.61 18.76
N THR A 46 2.73 10.44 18.56
CA THR A 46 2.87 9.63 17.34
C THR A 46 2.16 10.26 16.15
N SER A 47 1.05 10.98 16.36
CA SER A 47 0.39 11.73 15.29
C SER A 47 1.33 12.77 14.67
N GLY A 48 2.18 13.41 15.48
CA GLY A 48 3.23 14.31 15.01
C GLY A 48 4.34 13.59 14.20
N LEU A 49 4.62 12.33 14.51
CA LEU A 49 5.60 11.52 13.74
C LEU A 49 5.02 11.08 12.40
N LEU A 50 3.74 10.70 12.35
CA LEU A 50 3.02 10.34 11.13
C LEU A 50 2.90 11.51 10.15
N SER A 51 2.93 12.74 10.63
CA SER A 51 2.91 13.96 9.80
C SER A 51 4.28 14.32 9.22
N ARG A 52 5.37 13.68 9.66
CA ARG A 52 6.71 13.94 9.14
C ARG A 52 6.98 13.11 7.90
N PRO A 53 7.24 13.74 6.74
CA PRO A 53 7.45 13.00 5.51
C PRO A 53 8.72 12.13 5.60
N VAL A 54 8.64 10.96 4.96
CA VAL A 54 9.79 10.07 4.77
C VAL A 54 10.42 10.39 3.41
N THR A 55 11.73 10.68 3.43
CA THR A 55 12.51 10.94 2.22
C THR A 55 13.29 9.70 1.82
N VAL A 56 13.17 9.31 0.55
CA VAL A 56 13.96 8.23 -0.04
C VAL A 56 14.86 8.81 -1.12
N ASN A 57 16.16 8.67 -0.92
CA ASN A 57 17.19 9.16 -1.82
C ASN A 57 17.68 8.03 -2.71
N ALA A 58 17.80 8.28 -4.00
CA ALA A 58 18.37 7.32 -4.96
C ALA A 58 18.97 8.08 -6.14
N ASP A 59 20.19 7.76 -6.53
CA ASP A 59 20.89 8.31 -7.70
C ASP A 59 20.80 9.86 -7.82
N GLY A 60 21.09 10.55 -6.72
CA GLY A 60 21.06 12.02 -6.66
C GLY A 60 19.68 12.66 -6.71
N LYS A 61 18.62 11.86 -6.70
CA LYS A 61 17.22 12.31 -6.62
C LYS A 61 16.59 11.88 -5.32
N SER A 62 15.53 12.59 -4.93
CA SER A 62 14.79 12.30 -3.72
C SER A 62 13.30 12.22 -4.04
N ILE A 63 12.62 11.24 -3.44
CA ILE A 63 11.17 11.18 -3.37
C ILE A 63 10.72 11.34 -1.93
N THR A 64 9.53 11.88 -1.76
CA THR A 64 8.94 12.13 -0.45
C THR A 64 7.65 11.35 -0.32
N LEU A 65 7.52 10.62 0.78
CA LEU A 65 6.36 9.80 1.09
C LEU A 65 5.64 10.35 2.32
N ASP A 66 4.33 10.37 2.26
CA ASP A 66 3.47 10.58 3.42
C ASP A 66 3.34 9.25 4.18
N PRO A 67 3.82 9.15 5.44
CA PRO A 67 3.81 7.88 6.16
C PRO A 67 2.43 7.23 6.26
N ALA A 68 1.42 8.00 6.62
CA ALA A 68 0.06 7.47 6.83
C ALA A 68 -0.54 6.93 5.52
N LYS A 69 -0.31 7.61 4.39
CA LYS A 69 -0.79 7.18 3.07
C LYS A 69 0.02 6.03 2.49
N SER A 70 1.27 5.88 2.93
CA SER A 70 2.19 4.84 2.46
C SER A 70 2.12 3.54 3.26
N GLY A 71 1.14 3.38 4.17
CA GLY A 71 0.97 2.16 4.94
C GLY A 71 1.85 2.06 6.20
N LEU A 72 2.46 3.17 6.63
CA LEU A 72 3.16 3.24 7.91
C LEU A 72 2.17 3.63 9.02
N SER A 73 2.24 2.96 10.15
CA SER A 73 1.43 3.25 11.32
C SER A 73 2.19 3.00 12.61
N LEU A 74 1.74 3.63 13.68
CA LEU A 74 2.28 3.48 15.04
C LEU A 74 1.14 3.01 15.94
N ASP A 75 1.42 2.00 16.76
CA ASP A 75 0.46 1.43 17.68
C ASP A 75 0.79 1.90 19.11
N ALA A 76 0.08 2.94 19.55
CA ALA A 76 0.27 3.52 20.88
C ALA A 76 -0.15 2.55 21.99
N ASP A 77 -1.22 1.76 21.77
CA ASP A 77 -1.72 0.79 22.73
C ASP A 77 -0.68 -0.30 23.02
N GLN A 78 -0.04 -0.83 21.98
CA GLN A 78 1.08 -1.77 22.14
C GLN A 78 2.28 -1.16 22.89
N GLY A 79 2.47 0.15 22.77
CA GLY A 79 3.53 0.86 23.47
C GLY A 79 3.34 0.82 24.98
N VAL A 80 2.11 0.93 25.45
CA VAL A 80 1.76 0.97 26.87
C VAL A 80 1.28 -0.36 27.44
N ASP A 81 1.06 -1.36 26.60
CA ASP A 81 0.60 -2.68 27.03
C ASP A 81 1.55 -3.32 28.04
N GLY A 82 0.98 -3.90 29.11
CA GLY A 82 1.73 -4.52 30.19
C GLY A 82 2.54 -3.55 31.08
N LEU A 83 2.36 -2.22 30.93
CA LEU A 83 2.94 -1.24 31.87
C LEU A 83 2.07 -1.05 33.12
N THR A 84 0.80 -1.39 33.04
CA THR A 84 -0.17 -1.35 34.13
C THR A 84 -0.88 -2.69 34.23
N GLY A 85 -1.46 -2.99 35.38
CA GLY A 85 -2.22 -4.20 35.62
C GLY A 85 -1.88 -4.82 36.95
N PHE A 86 -2.88 -5.49 37.57
CA PHE A 86 -2.69 -6.12 38.85
C PHE A 86 -1.59 -7.20 38.82
N SER A 87 -0.60 -7.05 39.66
CA SER A 87 0.49 -8.03 39.80
C SER A 87 0.87 -8.19 41.28
N LEU A 88 1.02 -9.43 41.71
CA LEU A 88 1.59 -9.79 42.99
C LEU A 88 3.09 -10.12 42.91
N SER A 89 3.70 -9.99 41.74
CA SER A 89 5.15 -10.20 41.59
C SER A 89 5.92 -9.17 42.42
N PRO A 90 6.80 -9.57 43.33
CA PRO A 90 7.61 -8.64 44.12
C PRO A 90 8.44 -7.69 43.25
N THR A 91 8.92 -8.15 42.10
CA THR A 91 9.68 -7.34 41.17
C THR A 91 8.82 -6.22 40.58
N VAL A 92 7.61 -6.55 40.12
CA VAL A 92 6.69 -5.57 39.52
C VAL A 92 6.24 -4.56 40.58
N VAL A 93 5.91 -5.01 41.78
CA VAL A 93 5.53 -4.11 42.90
C VAL A 93 6.69 -3.19 43.27
N LYS A 94 7.91 -3.71 43.32
CA LYS A 94 9.13 -2.92 43.59
C LYS A 94 9.34 -1.85 42.49
N GLU A 95 9.20 -2.20 41.22
CA GLU A 95 9.33 -1.24 40.11
C GLU A 95 8.30 -0.10 40.22
N HIS A 96 7.07 -0.41 40.64
CA HIS A 96 6.01 0.59 40.85
C HIS A 96 6.23 1.46 42.10
N LEU A 97 6.86 0.93 43.13
CA LEU A 97 7.12 1.68 44.37
C LEU A 97 8.38 2.55 44.27
N PHE A 98 9.43 2.10 43.58
CA PHE A 98 10.73 2.75 43.56
C PHE A 98 11.10 3.35 42.21
N GLY A 99 10.20 3.21 41.22
CA GLY A 99 10.44 3.65 39.86
C GLY A 99 11.39 2.74 39.07
N VAL A 100 11.49 3.00 37.79
CA VAL A 100 12.40 2.29 36.88
C VAL A 100 12.83 3.24 35.75
N THR A 101 14.09 3.26 35.40
CA THR A 101 14.52 3.98 34.21
C THR A 101 14.36 3.06 32.99
N ARG A 102 13.28 3.26 32.26
CA ARG A 102 12.94 2.47 31.06
C ARG A 102 12.46 3.38 29.94
N ASN A 103 13.06 3.23 28.77
CA ASN A 103 12.53 3.83 27.55
C ASN A 103 12.10 2.71 26.59
N ARG A 104 10.79 2.53 26.44
CA ARG A 104 10.22 1.52 25.56
C ARG A 104 10.08 2.12 24.15
N PRO A 105 10.75 1.56 23.12
CA PRO A 105 10.54 2.02 21.77
C PRO A 105 9.13 1.67 21.29
N LEU A 106 8.52 2.55 20.54
CA LEU A 106 7.27 2.24 19.86
C LEU A 106 7.55 1.38 18.63
N LYS A 107 6.82 0.30 18.49
CA LYS A 107 6.92 -0.53 17.30
C LYS A 107 6.10 0.09 16.18
N ALA A 108 6.76 0.36 15.07
CA ALA A 108 6.08 0.71 13.83
C ALA A 108 5.44 -0.54 13.21
N LYS A 109 4.26 -0.38 12.66
CA LYS A 109 3.65 -1.33 11.73
C LYS A 109 3.81 -0.78 10.33
N ALA A 110 4.22 -1.61 9.39
CA ALA A 110 4.35 -1.25 7.99
C ALA A 110 3.63 -2.29 7.13
N ASP A 111 2.74 -1.81 6.30
CA ASP A 111 2.20 -2.57 5.18
C ASP A 111 3.23 -2.47 4.04
N LEU A 112 4.04 -3.52 3.88
CA LEU A 112 5.16 -3.52 2.94
C LEU A 112 4.69 -3.37 1.49
N ASP A 113 3.55 -3.93 1.14
CA ASP A 113 3.01 -3.88 -0.23
C ASP A 113 2.55 -2.45 -0.56
N LYS A 114 1.83 -1.81 0.35
CA LYS A 114 1.44 -0.40 0.19
C LYS A 114 2.66 0.52 0.16
N LEU A 115 3.65 0.26 0.99
CA LEU A 115 4.86 1.07 1.04
C LEU A 115 5.67 0.93 -0.25
N ALA A 116 5.84 -0.28 -0.76
CA ALA A 116 6.49 -0.54 -2.04
C ALA A 116 5.74 0.10 -3.21
N ALA A 117 4.40 -0.01 -3.22
CA ALA A 117 3.56 0.63 -4.23
C ALA A 117 3.69 2.17 -4.19
N ALA A 118 3.72 2.78 -2.99
CA ALA A 118 3.91 4.22 -2.84
C ALA A 118 5.30 4.67 -3.32
N ILE A 119 6.36 3.90 -3.05
CA ILE A 119 7.71 4.15 -3.53
C ILE A 119 7.75 4.07 -5.06
N THR A 120 7.15 3.04 -5.64
CA THR A 120 7.07 2.84 -7.10
C THR A 120 6.33 4.00 -7.77
N ALA A 121 5.18 4.39 -7.24
CA ALA A 121 4.38 5.50 -7.77
C ALA A 121 5.14 6.85 -7.72
N ALA A 122 5.82 7.13 -6.59
CA ALA A 122 6.63 8.33 -6.45
C ALA A 122 7.93 8.29 -7.26
N GLY A 123 8.47 7.09 -7.49
CA GLY A 123 9.72 6.85 -8.23
C GLY A 123 9.59 6.88 -9.75
N GLY A 124 8.37 7.03 -10.30
CA GLY A 124 8.11 7.01 -11.75
C GLY A 124 8.81 8.09 -12.58
N THR A 125 9.51 9.03 -11.95
CA THR A 125 10.28 10.12 -12.60
C THR A 125 11.76 9.79 -12.83
N PHE A 126 12.23 8.60 -12.42
CA PHE A 126 13.61 8.18 -12.69
C PHE A 126 13.81 7.87 -14.17
N LYS A 127 14.90 8.37 -14.77
CA LYS A 127 15.23 8.04 -16.16
C LYS A 127 15.41 6.52 -16.32
N GLY A 128 14.77 5.96 -17.35
CA GLY A 128 14.80 4.53 -17.61
C GLY A 128 13.74 3.74 -16.87
N SER A 129 12.69 4.39 -16.36
CA SER A 129 11.55 3.69 -15.76
C SER A 129 10.97 2.65 -16.71
N ALA A 130 10.56 1.51 -16.16
CA ALA A 130 9.86 0.49 -16.91
C ALA A 130 8.57 1.06 -17.53
N THR A 131 8.25 0.67 -18.75
CA THR A 131 7.05 1.11 -19.45
C THR A 131 6.19 -0.07 -19.84
N ASN A 132 4.90 0.05 -19.58
CA ASN A 132 3.94 -0.97 -20.02
C ASN A 132 3.81 -0.94 -21.54
N GLY A 133 3.71 -2.11 -22.12
CA GLY A 133 3.26 -2.28 -23.49
C GLY A 133 1.78 -1.90 -23.65
N SER A 134 1.33 -1.87 -24.88
CA SER A 134 -0.06 -1.58 -25.20
C SER A 134 -0.53 -2.40 -26.39
N VAL A 135 -1.84 -2.61 -26.45
CA VAL A 135 -2.52 -3.17 -27.62
C VAL A 135 -3.52 -2.11 -28.13
N ARG A 136 -3.46 -1.82 -29.41
CA ARG A 136 -4.42 -0.99 -30.12
C ARG A 136 -5.03 -1.76 -31.26
N PHE A 137 -6.25 -1.44 -31.56
CA PHE A 137 -6.98 -1.95 -32.71
C PHE A 137 -7.04 -0.84 -33.75
N ASP A 138 -6.45 -1.06 -34.91
CA ASP A 138 -6.31 -0.03 -35.95
C ASP A 138 -6.47 -0.67 -37.33
N ASN A 139 -7.36 -0.11 -38.15
CA ASN A 139 -7.64 -0.60 -39.52
C ASN A 139 -7.94 -2.11 -39.59
N GLY A 140 -8.70 -2.65 -38.64
CA GLY A 140 -9.03 -4.06 -38.55
C GLY A 140 -7.87 -4.97 -38.14
N LYS A 141 -6.78 -4.41 -37.58
CA LYS A 141 -5.58 -5.12 -37.19
C LYS A 141 -5.21 -4.86 -35.72
N VAL A 142 -4.52 -5.82 -35.13
CA VAL A 142 -3.94 -5.70 -33.80
C VAL A 142 -2.55 -5.07 -33.92
N VAL A 143 -2.37 -3.92 -33.27
CA VAL A 143 -1.06 -3.24 -33.17
C VAL A 143 -0.54 -3.38 -31.74
N VAL A 144 0.60 -4.03 -31.57
CA VAL A 144 1.20 -4.34 -30.27
C VAL A 144 2.46 -3.51 -30.08
N THR A 145 2.52 -2.80 -28.96
CA THR A 145 3.77 -2.19 -28.44
C THR A 145 4.24 -3.03 -27.26
N ARG A 146 5.49 -3.48 -27.27
CA ARG A 146 6.05 -4.31 -26.21
C ARG A 146 6.31 -3.51 -24.93
N SER A 147 6.16 -4.18 -23.81
CA SER A 147 6.63 -3.66 -22.52
C SER A 147 8.16 -3.62 -22.52
N THR A 148 8.70 -2.61 -21.88
CA THR A 148 10.16 -2.45 -21.72
C THR A 148 10.46 -2.35 -20.23
N ASP A 149 11.33 -3.21 -19.75
CA ASP A 149 11.86 -3.12 -18.40
C ASP A 149 12.75 -1.89 -18.28
N GLY A 150 12.91 -1.44 -17.06
CA GLY A 150 13.64 -0.22 -16.78
C GLY A 150 14.64 -0.37 -15.65
N THR A 151 15.18 0.76 -15.26
CA THR A 151 15.92 0.92 -14.02
C THR A 151 15.16 1.86 -13.10
N GLY A 152 15.06 1.51 -11.85
CA GLY A 152 14.33 2.29 -10.87
C GLY A 152 14.69 1.92 -9.45
N ILE A 153 14.02 2.53 -8.49
CA ILE A 153 14.20 2.18 -7.08
C ILE A 153 13.73 0.75 -6.87
N GLN A 154 14.56 -0.04 -6.18
CA GLN A 154 14.20 -1.37 -5.68
C GLN A 154 13.19 -1.20 -4.52
N ALA A 155 11.91 -1.04 -4.86
CA ALA A 155 10.88 -0.60 -3.94
C ALA A 155 10.70 -1.55 -2.74
N ASP A 156 10.76 -2.87 -2.95
CA ASP A 156 10.63 -3.85 -1.88
C ASP A 156 11.80 -3.80 -0.89
N ALA A 157 13.01 -3.58 -1.39
CA ALA A 157 14.18 -3.43 -0.53
C ALA A 157 14.11 -2.13 0.27
N ALA A 158 13.71 -1.03 -0.36
CA ALA A 158 13.51 0.25 0.27
C ALA A 158 12.38 0.20 1.31
N ALA A 159 11.25 -0.46 1.01
CA ALA A 159 10.15 -0.65 1.94
C ALA A 159 10.58 -1.38 3.21
N ARG A 160 11.34 -2.46 3.08
CA ARG A 160 11.91 -3.18 4.24
C ARG A 160 12.88 -2.32 5.06
N GLN A 161 13.72 -1.51 4.41
CA GLN A 161 14.63 -0.60 5.11
C GLN A 161 13.86 0.48 5.89
N ILE A 162 12.82 1.06 5.28
CA ILE A 162 11.97 2.06 5.92
C ILE A 162 11.25 1.43 7.11
N ALA A 163 10.62 0.27 6.93
CA ALA A 163 9.91 -0.44 8.00
C ALA A 163 10.82 -0.76 9.20
N ALA A 164 12.08 -1.08 8.96
CA ALA A 164 13.05 -1.38 10.01
C ALA A 164 13.59 -0.12 10.72
N GLY A 165 13.64 1.02 10.04
CA GLY A 165 14.29 2.24 10.57
C GLY A 165 13.33 3.32 11.04
N TRP A 166 12.13 3.38 10.52
CA TRP A 166 11.11 4.36 10.88
C TRP A 166 10.43 3.98 12.22
N PRO A 167 10.06 4.91 13.11
CA PRO A 167 10.11 6.38 12.97
C PRO A 167 11.43 7.02 13.42
N ALA A 168 12.42 6.22 13.86
CA ALA A 168 13.69 6.75 14.36
C ALA A 168 14.47 7.50 13.26
N LYS A 169 14.30 7.09 12.01
CA LYS A 169 14.86 7.74 10.82
C LYS A 169 13.74 8.16 9.89
N THR A 170 13.94 9.30 9.23
CA THR A 170 13.00 9.83 8.22
C THR A 170 13.66 9.97 6.84
N SER A 171 14.96 9.68 6.73
CA SER A 171 15.70 9.70 5.47
C SER A 171 16.38 8.36 5.25
N PHE A 172 16.19 7.80 4.06
CA PHE A 172 16.68 6.48 3.65
C PHE A 172 17.35 6.59 2.28
N THR A 173 18.32 5.71 2.03
CA THR A 173 18.97 5.60 0.71
C THR A 173 18.53 4.29 0.08
N ALA A 174 17.88 4.37 -1.07
CA ALA A 174 17.43 3.21 -1.81
C ALA A 174 18.42 2.85 -2.93
N THR A 175 18.49 1.57 -3.24
CA THR A 175 19.27 1.05 -4.35
C THR A 175 18.47 1.18 -5.65
N ILE A 176 19.13 1.60 -6.71
CA ILE A 176 18.62 1.55 -8.08
C ILE A 176 19.01 0.20 -8.69
N GLY A 177 18.10 -0.40 -9.40
CA GLY A 177 18.30 -1.68 -10.07
C GLY A 177 17.30 -1.92 -11.18
N HIS A 178 17.34 -3.10 -11.75
CA HIS A 178 16.38 -3.55 -12.76
C HIS A 178 14.96 -3.59 -12.18
N VAL A 179 14.01 -3.03 -12.93
CA VAL A 179 12.57 -3.05 -12.59
C VAL A 179 11.81 -3.56 -13.80
N GLU A 180 11.11 -4.65 -13.62
CA GLU A 180 10.24 -5.21 -14.66
C GLU A 180 9.03 -4.32 -14.90
N ALA A 181 8.54 -4.28 -16.14
CA ALA A 181 7.29 -3.63 -16.46
C ALA A 181 6.12 -4.35 -15.75
N PRO A 182 5.20 -3.62 -15.10
CA PRO A 182 4.04 -4.23 -14.42
C PRO A 182 3.22 -5.15 -15.35
N LEU A 183 3.01 -4.74 -16.60
CA LEU A 183 2.49 -5.62 -17.64
C LEU A 183 3.65 -6.34 -18.30
N THR A 184 3.83 -7.62 -17.99
CA THR A 184 4.86 -8.45 -18.63
C THR A 184 4.56 -8.72 -20.10
N ASN A 185 5.61 -8.93 -20.92
CA ASN A 185 5.41 -9.32 -22.31
C ASN A 185 4.67 -10.65 -22.47
N ALA A 186 4.79 -11.57 -21.50
CA ALA A 186 4.01 -12.81 -21.48
C ALA A 186 2.51 -12.53 -21.28
N GLY A 187 2.15 -11.60 -20.39
CA GLY A 187 0.76 -11.17 -20.19
C GLY A 187 0.19 -10.48 -21.43
N LEU A 188 1.01 -9.67 -22.10
CA LEU A 188 0.66 -9.02 -23.35
C LEU A 188 0.40 -10.05 -24.47
N ASP A 189 1.28 -11.04 -24.60
CA ASP A 189 1.15 -12.12 -25.60
C ASP A 189 -0.09 -12.98 -25.35
N ALA A 190 -0.38 -13.28 -24.08
CA ALA A 190 -1.59 -14.00 -23.71
C ALA A 190 -2.85 -13.21 -24.14
N PHE A 191 -2.93 -11.92 -23.85
CA PHE A 191 -4.06 -11.09 -24.28
C PHE A 191 -4.20 -11.03 -25.80
N VAL A 192 -3.09 -10.90 -26.52
CA VAL A 192 -3.09 -10.86 -27.99
C VAL A 192 -3.59 -12.19 -28.57
N ARG A 193 -3.11 -13.32 -28.04
CA ARG A 193 -3.49 -14.66 -28.49
C ARG A 193 -4.96 -14.97 -28.16
N ASP A 194 -5.37 -14.71 -26.93
CA ASP A 194 -6.62 -15.23 -26.39
C ASP A 194 -7.80 -14.27 -26.64
N PHE A 195 -7.53 -12.99 -26.88
CA PHE A 195 -8.57 -12.00 -27.12
C PHE A 195 -8.36 -11.18 -28.40
N ALA A 196 -7.22 -10.47 -28.54
CA ALA A 196 -7.11 -9.44 -29.58
C ALA A 196 -7.12 -10.04 -30.99
N ASN A 197 -6.37 -11.10 -31.25
CA ASN A 197 -6.37 -11.77 -32.55
C ASN A 197 -7.73 -12.40 -32.89
N PRO A 198 -8.40 -13.16 -32.01
CA PRO A 198 -9.76 -13.64 -32.26
C PRO A 198 -10.76 -12.50 -32.57
N ALA A 199 -10.68 -11.38 -31.83
CA ALA A 199 -11.58 -10.25 -32.04
C ALA A 199 -11.43 -9.59 -33.43
N MET A 200 -10.25 -9.69 -34.04
CA MET A 200 -9.94 -9.14 -35.36
C MET A 200 -9.90 -10.21 -36.48
N SER A 201 -10.23 -11.48 -36.18
CA SER A 201 -10.11 -12.58 -37.14
C SER A 201 -11.21 -12.64 -38.21
N GLY A 202 -12.28 -11.91 -38.01
CA GLY A 202 -13.41 -11.90 -38.94
C GLY A 202 -14.54 -10.98 -38.48
N PRO A 203 -15.62 -10.88 -39.25
CA PRO A 203 -16.74 -10.03 -38.91
C PRO A 203 -17.50 -10.54 -37.68
N LEU A 204 -17.88 -9.62 -36.80
CA LEU A 204 -18.77 -9.87 -35.66
C LEU A 204 -20.23 -9.94 -36.18
N LYS A 205 -20.87 -11.10 -36.02
CA LYS A 205 -22.23 -11.31 -36.43
C LYS A 205 -23.21 -11.06 -35.28
N ILE A 206 -24.07 -10.09 -35.46
CA ILE A 206 -25.11 -9.73 -34.48
C ILE A 206 -26.48 -10.11 -35.07
N LYS A 207 -27.14 -11.08 -34.42
CA LYS A 207 -28.49 -11.52 -34.84
C LYS A 207 -29.56 -10.75 -34.06
N VAL A 208 -30.47 -10.09 -34.79
CA VAL A 208 -31.63 -9.41 -34.22
C VAL A 208 -32.88 -9.93 -34.92
N GLY A 209 -33.61 -10.82 -34.25
CA GLY A 209 -34.71 -11.57 -34.89
C GLY A 209 -34.18 -12.49 -35.98
N ASP A 210 -34.75 -12.36 -37.20
CA ASP A 210 -34.31 -13.13 -38.38
C ASP A 210 -33.23 -12.41 -39.21
N LYS A 211 -32.85 -11.19 -38.83
CA LYS A 211 -31.83 -10.39 -39.53
C LYS A 211 -30.46 -10.55 -38.86
N VAL A 212 -29.42 -10.53 -39.68
CA VAL A 212 -28.02 -10.62 -39.21
C VAL A 212 -27.30 -9.36 -39.68
N ALA A 213 -26.72 -8.62 -38.73
CA ALA A 213 -25.77 -7.54 -38.99
C ALA A 213 -24.34 -8.08 -38.88
N GLU A 214 -23.47 -7.67 -39.77
CA GLU A 214 -22.05 -8.02 -39.73
C GLU A 214 -21.23 -6.75 -39.55
N LEU A 215 -20.52 -6.66 -38.42
CA LEU A 215 -19.52 -5.62 -38.13
C LEU A 215 -18.16 -6.12 -38.58
N THR A 216 -17.54 -5.43 -39.53
CA THR A 216 -16.19 -5.77 -39.97
C THR A 216 -15.17 -5.52 -38.85
N PRO A 217 -13.97 -6.14 -38.87
CA PRO A 217 -12.92 -5.81 -37.91
C PRO A 217 -12.59 -4.32 -37.85
N GLN A 218 -12.77 -3.59 -38.95
CA GLN A 218 -12.59 -2.14 -38.97
C GLN A 218 -13.65 -1.41 -38.15
N ASP A 219 -14.91 -1.81 -38.26
CA ASP A 219 -16.00 -1.24 -37.46
C ASP A 219 -15.79 -1.53 -35.96
N VAL A 220 -15.28 -2.72 -35.64
CA VAL A 220 -14.95 -3.10 -34.26
C VAL A 220 -13.86 -2.22 -33.67
N CYS A 221 -12.88 -1.77 -34.46
CA CYS A 221 -11.82 -0.86 -34.01
C CYS A 221 -12.35 0.50 -33.53
N GLU A 222 -13.55 0.92 -33.94
CA GLU A 222 -14.10 2.21 -33.55
C GLU A 222 -14.53 2.25 -32.08
N PHE A 223 -14.98 1.13 -31.53
CA PHE A 223 -15.48 1.04 -30.16
C PHE A 223 -14.69 0.11 -29.24
N LEU A 224 -13.77 -0.70 -29.78
CA LEU A 224 -12.93 -1.61 -28.99
C LEU A 224 -11.56 -1.00 -28.73
N SER A 225 -11.15 -1.01 -27.48
CA SER A 225 -9.81 -0.61 -27.04
C SER A 225 -9.28 -1.60 -25.99
N ALA A 226 -8.03 -1.43 -25.60
CA ALA A 226 -7.44 -2.18 -24.49
C ALA A 226 -6.85 -1.21 -23.47
N LYS A 227 -7.00 -1.53 -22.18
CA LYS A 227 -6.49 -0.72 -21.08
C LYS A 227 -5.66 -1.58 -20.14
N VAL A 228 -4.53 -1.02 -19.70
CA VAL A 228 -3.69 -1.62 -18.66
C VAL A 228 -4.06 -1.02 -17.32
N THR A 229 -4.38 -1.88 -16.35
CA THR A 229 -4.66 -1.49 -14.96
C THR A 229 -3.99 -2.52 -14.05
N ASP A 230 -3.18 -2.06 -13.10
CA ASP A 230 -2.47 -2.90 -12.13
C ASP A 230 -1.68 -4.07 -12.78
N GLY A 231 -0.98 -3.77 -13.88
CA GLY A 231 -0.17 -4.77 -14.60
C GLY A 231 -0.96 -5.82 -15.39
N LYS A 232 -2.27 -5.66 -15.50
CA LYS A 232 -3.15 -6.51 -16.31
C LYS A 232 -3.72 -5.72 -17.46
N ILE A 233 -3.79 -6.34 -18.63
CA ILE A 233 -4.44 -5.76 -19.80
C ILE A 233 -5.82 -6.38 -19.97
N ALA A 234 -6.82 -5.54 -20.23
CA ALA A 234 -8.20 -5.95 -20.44
C ALA A 234 -8.84 -5.17 -21.60
N PRO A 235 -9.82 -5.77 -22.31
CA PRO A 235 -10.58 -5.07 -23.34
C PRO A 235 -11.49 -4.03 -22.68
N VAL A 236 -11.68 -2.92 -23.38
CA VAL A 236 -12.63 -1.86 -23.03
C VAL A 236 -13.49 -1.56 -24.22
N ILE A 237 -14.81 -1.60 -24.04
CA ILE A 237 -15.79 -1.25 -25.07
C ILE A 237 -16.33 0.15 -24.76
N ASP A 238 -16.30 1.03 -25.75
CA ASP A 238 -17.00 2.31 -25.72
C ASP A 238 -18.47 2.08 -26.10
N GLU A 239 -19.33 2.05 -25.10
CA GLU A 239 -20.76 1.75 -25.26
C GLU A 239 -21.47 2.76 -26.16
N ALA A 240 -21.09 4.04 -26.14
CA ALA A 240 -21.68 5.08 -26.96
C ALA A 240 -21.35 4.86 -28.44
N LYS A 241 -20.12 4.52 -28.75
CA LYS A 241 -19.67 4.21 -30.10
C LYS A 241 -20.26 2.90 -30.62
N LEU A 242 -20.32 1.86 -29.77
CA LEU A 242 -20.98 0.60 -30.09
C LEU A 242 -22.44 0.84 -30.44
N LYS A 243 -23.16 1.63 -29.62
CA LYS A 243 -24.57 1.97 -29.90
C LYS A 243 -24.70 2.70 -31.24
N SER A 244 -23.84 3.67 -31.52
CA SER A 244 -23.84 4.40 -32.78
C SER A 244 -23.62 3.49 -34.00
N ALA A 245 -22.69 2.53 -33.88
CA ALA A 245 -22.46 1.53 -34.92
C ALA A 245 -23.73 0.67 -35.14
N LEU A 246 -24.36 0.19 -34.08
CA LEU A 246 -25.59 -0.61 -34.14
C LEU A 246 -26.77 0.18 -34.72
N ASP A 247 -26.95 1.45 -34.33
CA ASP A 247 -28.00 2.33 -34.86
C ASP A 247 -27.82 2.58 -36.35
N SER A 248 -26.58 2.66 -36.83
CA SER A 248 -26.27 2.78 -38.26
C SER A 248 -26.71 1.53 -39.04
N PHE A 249 -26.45 0.35 -38.48
CA PHE A 249 -26.92 -0.92 -39.06
C PHE A 249 -28.44 -1.06 -39.02
N ALA A 250 -29.08 -0.65 -37.92
CA ALA A 250 -30.56 -0.72 -37.81
C ALA A 250 -31.25 0.07 -38.94
N LYS A 251 -30.70 1.22 -39.35
CA LYS A 251 -31.18 2.03 -40.46
C LYS A 251 -31.07 1.33 -41.81
N THR A 252 -30.12 0.42 -41.97
CA THR A 252 -29.91 -0.34 -43.21
C THR A 252 -30.98 -1.45 -43.36
N PHE A 253 -31.64 -1.82 -42.28
CA PHE A 253 -32.68 -2.85 -42.24
C PHE A 253 -34.12 -2.30 -42.16
N ALA A 254 -34.25 -0.98 -42.04
CA ALA A 254 -35.55 -0.30 -42.04
C ALA A 254 -35.96 0.04 -43.47
#